data_5b667e220c449b1629be201a7417674b
#
_entry.id   5b667e220c449b1629be201a7417674b
#
_cell.length_a   1.000
_cell.length_b   1.000
_cell.length_c   1.000
_cell.angle_alpha   90.00
_cell.angle_beta   90.00
_cell.angle_gamma   90.00
#
_symmetry.space_group_name_H-M   'P 1'
#
loop_
_entity.id
_entity.type
_entity.pdbx_description
1 polymer ?
#
loop_
_entity_poly.entity_id
_entity_poly.type
_entity_poly.pdbx_seq_one_letter_code
_entity_poly.pdbx_strand_id
1 'polypeptide(L)'
;LGATWVNRDYIQQFMEETFEPPFYLRRNIEVKFSPMTAEWQITGKSTPSRNDVHAYMTYGTSRANAYRILEDTLNLRDIRIYDTVEDADGKQKRVLNKKETTLAQQKQQAIKEAFQNWVWKDPYRRAELVEKYNELFNSTRPREYDGSHIRFGGMNPEIRLREHQQNAIAHVLYGGNTLLAHEVGAGKTFEMAASAMEAKRLGLCQKSMFVVPNHLTLQWANEFLRLYPSAKLLVASKKDFETARRKKFCARIATGDYDAVIIGHSQFEKIPVSAERQERILTAQIDEIENAIAEMKSQNGERFSIKQMEKTRKGLEARLEKLRATDRKDDVITFEQLGVDRLFVDEAHAFKNRAKRCA
;
A
#
# COMPACT_ATOMS: atom_id res chain seq x y z
N LEU A 1 -5.29 15.72 -2.72
CA LEU A 1 -6.62 15.12 -2.53
C LEU A 1 -6.50 13.75 -1.86
N GLY A 2 -7.49 13.38 -1.04
CA GLY A 2 -7.55 12.09 -0.35
C GLY A 2 -6.77 12.02 0.98
N ALA A 3 -6.11 13.08 1.41
CA ALA A 3 -5.47 13.12 2.71
C ALA A 3 -6.52 13.11 3.83
N THR A 4 -6.41 12.16 4.75
CA THR A 4 -7.41 11.92 5.81
C THR A 4 -7.47 13.01 6.88
N TRP A 5 -6.42 13.82 6.99
CA TRP A 5 -6.33 14.96 7.92
C TRP A 5 -7.03 16.23 7.42
N VAL A 6 -7.36 16.30 6.11
CA VAL A 6 -8.11 17.42 5.53
C VAL A 6 -9.59 17.26 5.88
N ASN A 7 -10.18 18.33 6.45
CA ASN A 7 -11.59 18.31 6.81
C ASN A 7 -12.46 18.10 5.56
N ARG A 8 -13.53 17.29 5.70
CA ARG A 8 -14.53 17.04 4.65
C ARG A 8 -15.15 18.32 4.09
N ASP A 9 -15.29 19.35 4.95
CA ASP A 9 -15.93 20.62 4.58
C ASP A 9 -15.11 21.36 3.50
N TYR A 10 -13.76 21.24 3.52
CA TYR A 10 -12.91 21.76 2.45
C TYR A 10 -13.11 21.01 1.13
N ILE A 11 -13.33 19.70 1.19
CA ILE A 11 -13.61 18.91 -0.02
C ILE A 11 -15.00 19.25 -0.57
N GLN A 12 -15.97 19.45 0.31
CA GLN A 12 -17.32 19.91 -0.07
C GLN A 12 -17.27 21.28 -0.74
N GLN A 13 -16.57 22.23 -0.13
CA GLN A 13 -16.39 23.59 -0.67
C GLN A 13 -15.64 23.56 -2.02
N PHE A 14 -14.58 22.79 -2.12
CA PHE A 14 -13.87 22.60 -3.40
C PHE A 14 -14.79 22.07 -4.49
N MET A 15 -15.57 21.05 -4.19
CA MET A 15 -16.52 20.45 -5.11
C MET A 15 -17.56 21.47 -5.59
N GLU A 16 -18.11 22.27 -4.67
CA GLU A 16 -19.12 23.27 -4.98
C GLU A 16 -18.57 24.46 -5.79
N GLU A 17 -17.37 24.93 -5.46
CA GLU A 17 -16.73 26.05 -6.14
C GLU A 17 -16.14 25.66 -7.51
N THR A 18 -15.71 24.41 -7.69
CA THR A 18 -15.03 23.97 -8.91
C THR A 18 -15.98 23.34 -9.92
N PHE A 19 -16.96 22.55 -9.45
CA PHE A 19 -17.91 21.88 -10.34
C PHE A 19 -19.20 22.68 -10.55
N GLU A 20 -19.39 23.76 -9.77
CA GLU A 20 -20.51 24.69 -9.87
C GLU A 20 -21.88 23.99 -10.02
N PRO A 21 -22.23 23.05 -9.13
CA PRO A 21 -23.48 22.32 -9.26
C PRO A 21 -24.68 23.28 -9.20
N PRO A 22 -25.73 23.05 -10.00
CA PRO A 22 -26.96 23.81 -9.93
C PRO A 22 -27.55 23.81 -8.50
N PHE A 23 -28.24 24.88 -8.12
CA PHE A 23 -28.73 25.08 -6.74
C PHE A 23 -29.53 23.90 -6.18
N TYR A 24 -30.35 23.25 -7.01
CA TYR A 24 -31.15 22.08 -6.61
C TYR A 24 -30.28 20.82 -6.35
N LEU A 25 -29.07 20.75 -6.89
CA LEU A 25 -28.15 19.64 -6.66
C LEU A 25 -27.28 19.85 -5.44
N ARG A 26 -26.94 21.09 -5.06
CA ARG A 26 -26.08 21.41 -3.91
C ARG A 26 -26.58 20.78 -2.60
N ARG A 27 -27.89 20.67 -2.42
CA ARG A 27 -28.52 20.05 -1.24
C ARG A 27 -28.49 18.52 -1.26
N ASN A 28 -28.30 17.92 -2.44
CA ASN A 28 -28.41 16.47 -2.63
C ASN A 28 -27.04 15.80 -2.77
N ILE A 29 -25.99 16.57 -3.06
CA ILE A 29 -24.64 16.06 -3.22
C ILE A 29 -23.82 16.44 -1.98
N GLU A 30 -23.44 15.45 -1.21
CA GLU A 30 -22.71 15.64 0.05
C GLU A 30 -21.48 14.76 0.09
N VAL A 31 -20.33 15.33 0.52
CA VAL A 31 -19.09 14.59 0.80
C VAL A 31 -19.15 14.05 2.22
N LYS A 32 -18.93 12.74 2.37
CA LYS A 32 -18.85 12.04 3.66
C LYS A 32 -17.49 11.37 3.80
N PHE A 33 -16.97 11.41 5.01
CA PHE A 33 -15.69 10.75 5.35
C PHE A 33 -15.89 9.92 6.60
N SER A 34 -15.39 8.69 6.59
CA SER A 34 -15.32 7.81 7.75
C SER A 34 -13.88 7.77 8.28
N PRO A 35 -13.58 8.37 9.46
CA PRO A 35 -12.23 8.35 10.01
C PRO A 35 -11.71 6.92 10.30
N MET A 36 -12.61 6.02 10.71
CA MET A 36 -12.24 4.64 11.10
C MET A 36 -11.86 3.77 9.90
N THR A 37 -12.55 3.91 8.77
CA THR A 37 -12.25 3.13 7.56
C THR A 37 -11.42 3.89 6.55
N ALA A 38 -11.15 5.18 6.81
CA ALA A 38 -10.48 6.12 5.91
C ALA A 38 -11.13 6.15 4.51
N GLU A 39 -12.45 5.93 4.43
CA GLU A 39 -13.20 5.93 3.18
C GLU A 39 -13.98 7.22 2.98
N TRP A 40 -13.87 7.76 1.76
CA TRP A 40 -14.65 8.90 1.29
C TRP A 40 -15.83 8.42 0.45
N GLN A 41 -16.97 9.07 0.61
CA GLN A 41 -18.15 8.81 -0.22
C GLN A 41 -18.80 10.14 -0.61
N ILE A 42 -19.21 10.24 -1.88
CA ILE A 42 -20.02 11.34 -2.38
C ILE A 42 -21.44 10.81 -2.63
N THR A 43 -22.39 11.29 -1.81
CA THR A 43 -23.81 10.96 -1.99
C THR A 43 -24.38 11.77 -3.16
N GLY A 44 -25.43 11.28 -3.79
CA GLY A 44 -26.09 11.99 -4.90
C GLY A 44 -25.25 12.10 -6.20
N LYS A 45 -24.10 11.46 -6.29
CA LYS A 45 -23.18 11.54 -7.44
C LYS A 45 -23.77 11.10 -8.79
N SER A 46 -24.89 10.40 -8.79
CA SER A 46 -25.60 9.97 -10.02
C SER A 46 -26.73 10.90 -10.43
N THR A 47 -27.01 11.94 -9.66
CA THR A 47 -28.13 12.88 -9.86
C THR A 47 -27.87 13.95 -10.95
N PRO A 48 -26.61 14.38 -11.25
CA PRO A 48 -26.36 15.42 -12.24
C PRO A 48 -26.91 15.03 -13.61
N SER A 49 -27.54 16.03 -14.28
CA SER A 49 -27.99 15.87 -15.66
C SER A 49 -26.80 15.65 -16.60
N ARG A 50 -26.97 14.84 -17.63
CA ARG A 50 -25.94 14.66 -18.67
C ARG A 50 -25.57 15.95 -19.41
N ASN A 51 -26.39 16.98 -19.32
CA ASN A 51 -26.13 18.30 -19.89
C ASN A 51 -25.29 19.21 -18.99
N ASP A 52 -24.90 18.76 -17.79
CA ASP A 52 -24.01 19.49 -16.91
C ASP A 52 -22.57 19.44 -17.47
N VAL A 53 -22.12 20.58 -18.00
CA VAL A 53 -20.82 20.73 -18.66
C VAL A 53 -19.67 20.45 -17.71
N HIS A 54 -19.74 20.95 -16.46
CA HIS A 54 -18.70 20.74 -15.48
C HIS A 54 -18.61 19.27 -15.05
N ALA A 55 -19.76 18.62 -14.85
CA ALA A 55 -19.83 17.24 -14.40
C ALA A 55 -19.44 16.21 -15.47
N TYR A 56 -19.70 16.49 -16.77
CA TYR A 56 -19.51 15.49 -17.82
C TYR A 56 -18.50 15.86 -18.92
N MET A 57 -18.10 17.14 -19.03
CA MET A 57 -17.14 17.58 -20.06
C MET A 57 -15.85 18.13 -19.48
N THR A 58 -15.92 19.09 -18.52
CA THR A 58 -14.73 19.73 -17.96
C THR A 58 -13.97 18.77 -17.05
N TYR A 59 -14.63 18.23 -16.03
CA TYR A 59 -14.02 17.37 -15.00
C TYR A 59 -14.51 15.92 -15.03
N GLY A 60 -15.38 15.57 -15.99
CA GLY A 60 -15.89 14.23 -16.17
C GLY A 60 -15.88 13.78 -17.62
N THR A 61 -16.41 12.59 -17.84
CA THR A 61 -16.66 11.98 -19.16
C THR A 61 -18.10 11.49 -19.25
N SER A 62 -18.56 11.12 -20.44
CA SER A 62 -19.88 10.52 -20.64
C SER A 62 -20.11 9.23 -19.84
N ARG A 63 -19.03 8.52 -19.45
CA ARG A 63 -19.05 7.25 -18.74
C ARG A 63 -18.76 7.36 -17.25
N ALA A 64 -18.10 8.46 -16.84
CA ALA A 64 -17.80 8.76 -15.44
C ALA A 64 -17.86 10.27 -15.21
N ASN A 65 -18.84 10.73 -14.43
CA ASN A 65 -18.96 12.14 -14.12
C ASN A 65 -17.91 12.60 -13.08
N ALA A 66 -17.74 13.91 -12.95
CA ALA A 66 -16.75 14.51 -12.07
C ALA A 66 -16.85 14.04 -10.60
N TYR A 67 -18.06 13.85 -10.08
CA TYR A 67 -18.27 13.41 -8.69
C TYR A 67 -17.79 11.99 -8.44
N ARG A 68 -17.98 11.08 -9.39
CA ARG A 68 -17.47 9.73 -9.33
C ARG A 68 -15.94 9.73 -9.42
N ILE A 69 -15.37 10.53 -10.33
CA ILE A 69 -13.91 10.64 -10.48
C ILE A 69 -13.32 11.25 -9.20
N LEU A 70 -13.96 12.26 -8.61
CA LEU A 70 -13.53 12.86 -7.33
C LEU A 70 -13.55 11.82 -6.21
N GLU A 71 -14.61 11.03 -6.07
CA GLU A 71 -14.70 9.98 -5.04
C GLU A 71 -13.58 8.93 -5.20
N ASP A 72 -13.34 8.45 -6.42
CA ASP A 72 -12.24 7.51 -6.68
C ASP A 72 -10.88 8.14 -6.37
N THR A 73 -10.70 9.44 -6.67
CA THR A 73 -9.48 10.20 -6.36
C THR A 73 -9.26 10.36 -4.86
N LEU A 74 -10.30 10.70 -4.11
CA LEU A 74 -10.27 10.82 -2.65
C LEU A 74 -9.89 9.49 -1.99
N ASN A 75 -10.34 8.37 -2.55
CA ASN A 75 -10.01 7.03 -2.09
C ASN A 75 -8.70 6.48 -2.67
N LEU A 76 -7.89 7.31 -3.31
CA LEU A 76 -6.61 6.95 -3.94
C LEU A 76 -6.72 5.79 -4.94
N ARG A 77 -7.85 5.72 -5.66
CA ARG A 77 -8.12 4.72 -6.69
C ARG A 77 -7.93 5.33 -8.07
N ASP A 78 -7.22 4.61 -8.94
CA ASP A 78 -7.19 4.97 -10.36
C ASP A 78 -8.51 4.58 -11.01
N ILE A 79 -9.11 5.53 -11.71
CA ILE A 79 -10.38 5.28 -12.38
C ILE A 79 -10.18 4.31 -13.56
N ARG A 80 -11.10 3.34 -13.67
CA ARG A 80 -11.12 2.34 -14.75
C ARG A 80 -12.53 2.20 -15.30
N ILE A 81 -12.63 2.26 -16.62
CA ILE A 81 -13.90 2.12 -17.35
C ILE A 81 -13.92 0.75 -18.02
N TYR A 82 -15.01 0.03 -17.83
CA TYR A 82 -15.19 -1.31 -18.38
C TYR A 82 -16.39 -1.35 -19.30
N ASP A 83 -16.26 -2.06 -20.43
CA ASP A 83 -17.37 -2.44 -21.27
C ASP A 83 -17.84 -3.85 -20.92
N THR A 84 -19.12 -4.09 -21.05
CA THR A 84 -19.69 -5.42 -20.93
C THR A 84 -19.80 -6.01 -22.34
N VAL A 85 -19.04 -7.06 -22.60
CA VAL A 85 -19.03 -7.77 -23.90
C VAL A 85 -19.59 -9.15 -23.67
N GLU A 86 -20.43 -9.62 -24.56
CA GLU A 86 -20.94 -10.96 -24.57
C GLU A 86 -19.93 -11.90 -25.22
N ASP A 87 -19.52 -12.96 -24.53
CA ASP A 87 -18.59 -13.96 -25.06
C ASP A 87 -19.35 -14.94 -25.99
N ALA A 88 -18.65 -15.73 -26.78
CA ALA A 88 -19.22 -16.70 -27.71
C ALA A 88 -20.21 -17.69 -27.05
N ASP A 89 -20.08 -17.87 -25.74
CA ASP A 89 -20.97 -18.74 -24.91
C ASP A 89 -22.16 -17.99 -24.29
N GLY A 90 -22.45 -16.74 -24.71
CA GLY A 90 -23.54 -15.90 -24.15
C GLY A 90 -23.30 -15.37 -22.74
N LYS A 91 -22.07 -15.49 -22.19
CA LYS A 91 -21.70 -14.97 -20.87
C LYS A 91 -21.19 -13.54 -20.96
N GLN A 92 -21.74 -12.67 -20.10
CA GLN A 92 -21.29 -11.30 -20.00
C GLN A 92 -19.90 -11.21 -19.33
N LYS A 93 -18.91 -10.65 -20.06
CA LYS A 93 -17.55 -10.42 -19.59
C LYS A 93 -17.25 -8.91 -19.54
N ARG A 94 -16.66 -8.46 -18.44
CA ARG A 94 -16.21 -7.07 -18.29
C ARG A 94 -14.82 -6.92 -18.89
N VAL A 95 -14.68 -6.12 -19.93
CA VAL A 95 -13.42 -5.84 -20.62
C VAL A 95 -13.02 -4.38 -20.37
N LEU A 96 -11.75 -4.13 -20.06
CA LEU A 96 -11.24 -2.77 -19.83
C LEU A 96 -11.25 -1.98 -21.14
N ASN A 97 -12.00 -0.87 -21.14
CA ASN A 97 -11.94 0.10 -22.24
C ASN A 97 -10.77 1.05 -22.03
N LYS A 98 -9.66 0.81 -22.73
CA LYS A 98 -8.43 1.59 -22.59
C LYS A 98 -8.63 3.06 -22.93
N LYS A 99 -9.35 3.38 -24.04
CA LYS A 99 -9.57 4.75 -24.49
C LYS A 99 -10.35 5.58 -23.47
N GLU A 100 -11.50 5.06 -23.02
CA GLU A 100 -12.33 5.72 -22.02
C GLU A 100 -11.63 5.81 -20.65
N THR A 101 -10.84 4.82 -20.29
CA THR A 101 -10.03 4.83 -19.07
C THR A 101 -8.97 5.93 -19.12
N THR A 102 -8.23 6.06 -20.22
CA THR A 102 -7.22 7.12 -20.37
C THR A 102 -7.86 8.51 -20.30
N LEU A 103 -9.00 8.71 -20.95
CA LEU A 103 -9.73 9.98 -20.89
C LEU A 103 -10.19 10.30 -19.46
N ALA A 104 -10.72 9.32 -18.75
CA ALA A 104 -11.15 9.50 -17.36
C ALA A 104 -9.97 9.78 -16.42
N GLN A 105 -8.80 9.16 -16.65
CA GLN A 105 -7.56 9.43 -15.90
C GLN A 105 -7.03 10.84 -16.16
N GLN A 106 -7.12 11.36 -17.37
CA GLN A 106 -6.80 12.77 -17.65
C GLN A 106 -7.70 13.73 -16.85
N LYS A 107 -9.02 13.42 -16.77
CA LYS A 107 -9.95 14.21 -15.94
C LYS A 107 -9.62 14.08 -14.44
N GLN A 108 -9.23 12.91 -14.00
CA GLN A 108 -8.76 12.68 -12.64
C GLN A 108 -7.54 13.55 -12.31
N GLN A 109 -6.58 13.65 -13.24
CA GLN A 109 -5.42 14.52 -13.08
C GLN A 109 -5.80 16.00 -13.07
N ALA A 110 -6.71 16.42 -13.96
CA ALA A 110 -7.23 17.80 -13.97
C ALA A 110 -7.92 18.19 -12.65
N ILE A 111 -8.66 17.27 -12.01
CA ILE A 111 -9.26 17.50 -10.68
C ILE A 111 -8.17 17.67 -9.61
N LYS A 112 -7.09 16.87 -9.64
CA LYS A 112 -5.96 17.01 -8.70
C LYS A 112 -5.28 18.37 -8.82
N GLU A 113 -5.04 18.83 -10.04
CA GLU A 113 -4.45 20.14 -10.33
C GLU A 113 -5.37 21.30 -9.93
N ALA A 114 -6.67 21.16 -10.24
CA ALA A 114 -7.67 22.13 -9.82
C ALA A 114 -7.72 22.27 -8.29
N PHE A 115 -7.66 21.16 -7.54
CA PHE A 115 -7.64 21.19 -6.06
C PHE A 115 -6.37 21.85 -5.53
N GLN A 116 -5.21 21.55 -6.10
CA GLN A 116 -3.95 22.16 -5.71
C GLN A 116 -4.02 23.68 -5.89
N ASN A 117 -4.46 24.15 -7.05
CA ASN A 117 -4.63 25.57 -7.33
C ASN A 117 -5.67 26.22 -6.41
N TRP A 118 -6.77 25.53 -6.15
CA TRP A 118 -7.84 26.02 -5.28
C TRP A 118 -7.37 26.20 -3.83
N VAL A 119 -6.58 25.28 -3.29
CA VAL A 119 -6.01 25.38 -1.94
C VAL A 119 -5.15 26.65 -1.81
N TRP A 120 -4.31 26.92 -2.81
CA TRP A 120 -3.36 28.04 -2.76
C TRP A 120 -3.99 29.41 -3.07
N LYS A 121 -5.14 29.43 -3.70
CA LYS A 121 -5.82 30.67 -4.12
C LYS A 121 -6.30 31.52 -2.93
N ASP A 122 -6.78 30.89 -1.86
CA ASP A 122 -7.27 31.56 -0.67
C ASP A 122 -6.20 31.57 0.43
N PRO A 123 -5.76 32.78 0.89
CA PRO A 123 -4.74 32.88 1.92
C PRO A 123 -5.13 32.30 3.28
N TYR A 124 -6.41 32.44 3.69
CA TYR A 124 -6.88 31.93 4.98
C TYR A 124 -6.93 30.42 4.99
N ARG A 125 -7.53 29.81 3.98
CA ARG A 125 -7.57 28.35 3.78
C ARG A 125 -6.16 27.76 3.75
N ARG A 126 -5.25 28.42 3.01
CA ARG A 126 -3.84 28.01 2.95
C ARG A 126 -3.19 28.07 4.32
N ALA A 127 -3.36 29.15 5.08
CA ALA A 127 -2.76 29.32 6.39
C ALA A 127 -3.24 28.23 7.36
N GLU A 128 -4.54 28.00 7.43
CA GLU A 128 -5.14 26.98 8.30
C GLU A 128 -4.66 25.56 7.95
N LEU A 129 -4.64 25.20 6.66
CA LEU A 129 -4.16 23.87 6.24
C LEU A 129 -2.66 23.70 6.48
N VAL A 130 -1.84 24.74 6.31
CA VAL A 130 -0.40 24.71 6.62
C VAL A 130 -0.16 24.57 8.12
N GLU A 131 -0.88 25.32 8.95
CA GLU A 131 -0.79 25.23 10.42
C GLU A 131 -1.13 23.82 10.88
N LYS A 132 -2.26 23.28 10.45
CA LYS A 132 -2.69 21.92 10.78
C LYS A 132 -1.72 20.85 10.29
N TYR A 133 -1.14 21.03 9.09
CA TYR A 133 -0.11 20.13 8.57
C TYR A 133 1.15 20.16 9.46
N ASN A 134 1.60 21.36 9.84
CA ASN A 134 2.76 21.53 10.69
C ASN A 134 2.55 20.94 12.09
N GLU A 135 1.37 21.11 12.69
CA GLU A 135 1.02 20.49 13.96
C GLU A 135 1.06 18.95 13.88
N LEU A 136 0.51 18.38 12.82
CA LEU A 136 0.40 16.92 12.71
C LEU A 136 1.71 16.23 12.28
N PHE A 137 2.50 16.88 11.42
CA PHE A 137 3.62 16.22 10.75
C PHE A 137 4.98 16.85 11.00
N ASN A 138 5.05 18.13 11.39
CA ASN A 138 6.28 18.85 11.63
C ASN A 138 6.50 19.23 13.10
N SER A 139 5.58 18.87 14.00
CA SER A 139 5.68 19.17 15.45
C SER A 139 6.67 18.26 16.18
N THR A 140 7.06 17.14 15.57
CA THR A 140 8.01 16.20 16.14
C THR A 140 9.32 16.22 15.38
N ARG A 141 10.45 16.29 16.11
CA ARG A 141 11.77 16.12 15.50
C ARG A 141 12.04 14.62 15.31
N PRO A 142 12.24 14.15 14.05
CA PRO A 142 12.63 12.77 13.81
C PRO A 142 13.94 12.45 14.53
N ARG A 143 14.06 11.23 15.04
CA ARG A 143 15.33 10.74 15.60
C ARG A 143 16.37 10.67 14.47
N GLU A 144 17.51 11.30 14.68
CA GLU A 144 18.67 11.20 13.80
C GLU A 144 19.51 9.98 14.19
N TYR A 145 20.03 9.28 13.20
CA TYR A 145 20.89 8.11 13.38
C TYR A 145 22.26 8.39 12.76
N ASP A 146 23.31 8.20 13.54
CA ASP A 146 24.70 8.28 13.08
C ASP A 146 25.27 6.88 12.91
N GLY A 147 25.65 6.55 11.68
CA GLY A 147 26.26 5.27 11.31
C GLY A 147 27.78 5.32 11.15
N SER A 148 28.44 6.44 11.46
CA SER A 148 29.88 6.64 11.26
C SER A 148 30.74 5.65 12.07
N HIS A 149 30.24 5.16 13.19
CA HIS A 149 30.92 4.18 14.06
C HIS A 149 30.80 2.72 13.56
N ILE A 150 29.91 2.44 12.58
CA ILE A 150 29.67 1.07 12.12
C ILE A 150 30.83 0.62 11.21
N ARG A 151 31.37 -0.56 11.53
CA ARG A 151 32.41 -1.22 10.72
C ARG A 151 31.83 -2.45 10.06
N PHE A 152 31.82 -2.45 8.73
CA PHE A 152 31.21 -3.48 7.91
C PHE A 152 32.17 -4.64 7.69
N GLY A 153 32.13 -5.64 8.57
CA GLY A 153 32.97 -6.84 8.48
C GLY A 153 32.62 -7.68 7.23
N GLY A 154 33.65 -8.12 6.48
CA GLY A 154 33.46 -8.95 5.28
C GLY A 154 32.97 -8.22 4.04
N MET A 155 32.76 -6.91 4.11
CA MET A 155 32.45 -6.07 2.95
C MET A 155 33.67 -5.91 2.05
N ASN A 156 33.45 -5.77 0.74
CA ASN A 156 34.48 -5.49 -0.24
C ASN A 156 35.25 -4.21 0.12
N PRO A 157 36.58 -4.23 0.35
CA PRO A 157 37.33 -3.06 0.79
C PRO A 157 37.46 -1.96 -0.26
N GLU A 158 37.19 -2.26 -1.53
CA GLU A 158 37.20 -1.28 -2.62
C GLU A 158 35.90 -0.41 -2.62
N ILE A 159 34.85 -0.85 -1.92
CA ILE A 159 33.59 -0.13 -1.87
C ILE A 159 33.49 0.64 -0.56
N ARG A 160 33.23 1.93 -0.67
CA ARG A 160 32.97 2.80 0.49
C ARG A 160 31.53 3.25 0.47
N LEU A 161 30.80 2.98 1.57
CA LEU A 161 29.46 3.47 1.77
C LEU A 161 29.51 4.98 2.05
N ARG A 162 28.55 5.71 1.49
CA ARG A 162 28.38 7.15 1.73
C ARG A 162 27.78 7.38 3.11
N GLU A 163 27.94 8.57 3.67
CA GLU A 163 27.41 8.93 4.99
C GLU A 163 25.91 8.65 5.15
N HIS A 164 25.09 9.08 4.17
CA HIS A 164 23.65 8.80 4.22
C HIS A 164 23.32 7.32 4.23
N GLN A 165 24.13 6.48 3.55
CA GLN A 165 23.94 5.02 3.55
C GLN A 165 24.30 4.43 4.92
N GLN A 166 25.38 4.89 5.56
CA GLN A 166 25.78 4.46 6.90
C GLN A 166 24.69 4.85 7.93
N ASN A 167 24.16 6.08 7.82
CA ASN A 167 23.09 6.56 8.68
C ASN A 167 21.78 5.79 8.46
N ALA A 168 21.44 5.42 7.22
CA ALA A 168 20.31 4.54 6.91
C ALA A 168 20.48 3.14 7.53
N ILE A 169 21.69 2.58 7.45
CA ILE A 169 22.00 1.28 8.07
C ILE A 169 21.85 1.36 9.60
N ALA A 170 22.36 2.42 10.23
CA ALA A 170 22.16 2.68 11.66
C ALA A 170 20.67 2.75 12.02
N HIS A 171 19.87 3.43 11.19
CA HIS A 171 18.42 3.49 11.36
C HIS A 171 17.78 2.09 11.31
N VAL A 172 18.16 1.25 10.35
CA VAL A 172 17.65 -0.12 10.25
C VAL A 172 18.04 -0.98 11.44
N LEU A 173 19.25 -0.80 11.97
CA LEU A 173 19.75 -1.58 13.10
C LEU A 173 19.13 -1.18 14.44
N TYR A 174 18.93 0.11 14.66
CA TYR A 174 18.52 0.67 15.98
C TYR A 174 17.07 1.17 16.02
N GLY A 175 16.43 1.40 14.88
CA GLY A 175 15.11 2.00 14.77
C GLY A 175 13.94 1.01 14.68
N GLY A 176 14.20 -0.27 14.46
CA GLY A 176 13.16 -1.28 14.25
C GLY A 176 12.66 -1.31 12.80
N ASN A 177 11.34 -1.31 12.59
CA ASN A 177 10.78 -1.28 11.23
C ASN A 177 11.09 0.07 10.56
N THR A 178 11.77 0.03 9.43
CA THR A 178 12.32 1.22 8.77
C THR A 178 11.83 1.33 7.33
N LEU A 179 11.45 2.54 6.91
CA LEU A 179 11.18 2.90 5.52
C LEU A 179 12.35 3.70 4.96
N LEU A 180 13.08 3.12 3.99
CA LEU A 180 14.15 3.79 3.26
C LEU A 180 13.54 4.54 2.06
N ALA A 181 13.12 5.77 2.26
CA ALA A 181 12.47 6.62 1.25
C ALA A 181 13.46 7.47 0.46
N HIS A 182 14.68 6.98 0.24
CA HIS A 182 15.71 7.65 -0.53
C HIS A 182 15.35 7.70 -2.02
N GLU A 183 15.85 8.72 -2.72
CA GLU A 183 15.69 8.88 -4.16
C GLU A 183 16.28 7.71 -4.95
N VAL A 184 15.87 7.58 -6.21
CA VAL A 184 16.44 6.59 -7.12
C VAL A 184 17.93 6.89 -7.34
N GLY A 185 18.78 5.87 -7.23
CA GLY A 185 20.23 6.03 -7.36
C GLY A 185 20.98 6.34 -6.06
N ALA A 186 20.30 6.54 -4.92
CA ALA A 186 20.96 6.73 -3.62
C ALA A 186 21.69 5.47 -3.10
N GLY A 187 21.46 4.31 -3.71
CA GLY A 187 22.14 3.05 -3.35
C GLY A 187 21.41 2.22 -2.30
N LYS A 188 20.08 2.28 -2.28
CA LYS A 188 19.22 1.49 -1.35
C LYS A 188 19.56 -0.01 -1.31
N THR A 189 19.96 -0.59 -2.44
CA THR A 189 20.41 -1.99 -2.52
C THR A 189 21.57 -2.27 -1.57
N PHE A 190 22.55 -1.37 -1.53
CA PHE A 190 23.70 -1.49 -0.62
C PHE A 190 23.31 -1.23 0.83
N GLU A 191 22.41 -0.28 1.09
CA GLU A 191 21.88 -0.03 2.43
C GLU A 191 21.19 -1.27 3.00
N MET A 192 20.31 -1.90 2.21
CA MET A 192 19.58 -3.09 2.63
C MET A 192 20.52 -4.30 2.79
N ALA A 193 21.44 -4.53 1.85
CA ALA A 193 22.39 -5.63 1.91
C ALA A 193 23.36 -5.50 3.10
N ALA A 194 23.92 -4.30 3.32
CA ALA A 194 24.81 -4.04 4.44
C ALA A 194 24.07 -4.12 5.79
N SER A 195 22.83 -3.64 5.86
CA SER A 195 22.00 -3.78 7.06
C SER A 195 21.75 -5.24 7.43
N ALA A 196 21.49 -6.10 6.44
CA ALA A 196 21.25 -7.53 6.67
C ALA A 196 22.51 -8.23 7.19
N MET A 197 23.64 -7.97 6.56
CA MET A 197 24.92 -8.58 6.94
C MET A 197 25.39 -8.11 8.31
N GLU A 198 25.23 -6.82 8.60
CA GLU A 198 25.59 -6.26 9.90
C GLU A 198 24.65 -6.74 11.01
N ALA A 199 23.34 -6.82 10.73
CA ALA A 199 22.39 -7.41 11.66
C ALA A 199 22.73 -8.89 11.97
N LYS A 200 23.16 -9.67 10.98
CA LYS A 200 23.60 -11.04 11.18
C LYS A 200 24.90 -11.09 12.00
N ARG A 201 25.86 -10.23 11.70
CA ARG A 201 27.13 -10.14 12.44
C ARG A 201 26.90 -9.79 13.92
N LEU A 202 25.93 -8.92 14.20
CA LEU A 202 25.55 -8.51 15.56
C LEU A 202 24.65 -9.54 16.27
N GLY A 203 24.24 -10.63 15.61
CA GLY A 203 23.33 -11.63 16.18
C GLY A 203 21.88 -11.16 16.28
N LEU A 204 21.52 -10.06 15.61
CA LEU A 204 20.16 -9.52 15.60
C LEU A 204 19.22 -10.25 14.62
N CYS A 205 19.79 -10.99 13.68
CA CYS A 205 19.06 -11.91 12.80
C CYS A 205 19.97 -13.04 12.35
N GLN A 206 19.37 -14.16 11.96
CA GLN A 206 20.10 -15.29 11.42
C GLN A 206 19.92 -15.41 9.90
N LYS A 207 18.69 -15.17 9.41
CA LYS A 207 18.35 -15.36 8.00
C LYS A 207 17.49 -14.22 7.49
N SER A 208 18.02 -13.45 6.55
CA SER A 208 17.32 -12.34 5.90
C SER A 208 16.68 -12.78 4.60
N MET A 209 15.49 -12.26 4.29
CA MET A 209 14.84 -12.44 2.99
C MET A 209 14.65 -11.09 2.30
N PHE A 210 15.04 -11.05 1.02
CA PHE A 210 14.89 -9.87 0.15
C PHE A 210 13.79 -10.14 -0.87
N VAL A 211 12.75 -9.35 -0.82
CA VAL A 211 11.61 -9.41 -1.74
C VAL A 211 11.75 -8.26 -2.72
N VAL A 212 12.04 -8.60 -3.98
CA VAL A 212 12.42 -7.63 -5.00
C VAL A 212 11.57 -7.77 -6.26
N PRO A 213 11.53 -6.79 -7.18
CA PRO A 213 10.86 -6.95 -8.47
C PRO A 213 11.40 -8.18 -9.22
N ASN A 214 10.50 -8.96 -9.82
CA ASN A 214 10.84 -10.26 -10.41
C ASN A 214 11.97 -10.22 -11.44
N HIS A 215 12.11 -9.14 -12.19
CA HIS A 215 13.14 -8.98 -13.21
C HIS A 215 14.51 -8.56 -12.64
N LEU A 216 14.55 -8.14 -11.37
CA LEU A 216 15.78 -7.65 -10.73
C LEU A 216 16.45 -8.68 -9.82
N THR A 217 15.90 -9.89 -9.64
CA THR A 217 16.40 -10.89 -8.70
C THR A 217 17.89 -11.23 -8.91
N LEU A 218 18.31 -11.42 -10.17
CA LEU A 218 19.72 -11.71 -10.49
C LEU A 218 20.62 -10.48 -10.33
N GLN A 219 20.14 -9.30 -10.70
CA GLN A 219 20.86 -8.04 -10.51
C GLN A 219 21.10 -7.80 -9.00
N TRP A 220 20.08 -8.01 -8.17
CA TRP A 220 20.19 -7.92 -6.71
C TRP A 220 21.24 -8.88 -6.15
N ALA A 221 21.26 -10.13 -6.63
CA ALA A 221 22.28 -11.11 -6.22
C ALA A 221 23.69 -10.67 -6.60
N ASN A 222 23.87 -10.16 -7.81
CA ASN A 222 25.16 -9.66 -8.28
C ASN A 222 25.65 -8.45 -7.47
N GLU A 223 24.78 -7.47 -7.21
CA GLU A 223 25.12 -6.29 -6.40
C GLU A 223 25.40 -6.69 -4.93
N PHE A 224 24.67 -7.67 -4.41
CA PHE A 224 24.91 -8.19 -3.07
C PHE A 224 26.30 -8.86 -2.98
N LEU A 225 26.65 -9.74 -3.94
CA LEU A 225 27.95 -10.40 -4.00
C LEU A 225 29.09 -9.43 -4.33
N ARG A 226 28.82 -8.37 -5.07
CA ARG A 226 29.79 -7.30 -5.29
C ARG A 226 30.15 -6.61 -3.98
N LEU A 227 29.15 -6.39 -3.12
CA LEU A 227 29.35 -5.75 -1.81
C LEU A 227 29.91 -6.73 -0.77
N TYR A 228 29.43 -7.99 -0.75
CA TYR A 228 29.85 -9.07 0.13
C TYR A 228 30.22 -10.33 -0.65
N PRO A 229 31.45 -10.44 -1.15
CA PRO A 229 31.85 -11.55 -2.05
C PRO A 229 31.74 -12.95 -1.42
N SER A 230 31.84 -13.04 -0.11
CA SER A 230 31.76 -14.33 0.63
C SER A 230 30.35 -14.70 1.08
N ALA A 231 29.33 -13.90 0.74
CA ALA A 231 27.95 -14.14 1.21
C ALA A 231 27.35 -15.39 0.55
N LYS A 232 26.68 -16.20 1.37
CA LYS A 232 25.94 -17.39 0.93
C LYS A 232 24.52 -17.00 0.56
N LEU A 233 24.24 -16.84 -0.72
CA LEU A 233 22.95 -16.42 -1.23
C LEU A 233 22.13 -17.59 -1.78
N LEU A 234 20.81 -17.58 -1.52
CA LEU A 234 19.84 -18.42 -2.23
C LEU A 234 18.95 -17.51 -3.09
N VAL A 235 19.06 -17.63 -4.40
CA VAL A 235 18.30 -16.83 -5.36
C VAL A 235 17.18 -17.67 -5.97
N ALA A 236 15.93 -17.19 -5.84
CA ALA A 236 14.78 -17.87 -6.39
C ALA A 236 14.67 -17.67 -7.91
N SER A 237 14.47 -18.75 -8.65
CA SER A 237 14.13 -18.74 -10.07
C SER A 237 12.64 -18.95 -10.29
N LYS A 238 12.13 -18.64 -11.49
CA LYS A 238 10.73 -18.92 -11.85
C LYS A 238 10.38 -20.40 -11.70
N LYS A 239 11.33 -21.29 -12.03
CA LYS A 239 11.17 -22.75 -11.97
C LYS A 239 11.01 -23.26 -10.53
N ASP A 240 11.64 -22.62 -9.56
CA ASP A 240 11.56 -23.02 -8.15
C ASP A 240 10.16 -22.84 -7.56
N PHE A 241 9.33 -21.95 -8.14
CA PHE A 241 7.95 -21.69 -7.71
C PHE A 241 6.87 -22.35 -8.57
N GLU A 242 7.24 -23.29 -9.44
CA GLU A 242 6.31 -24.23 -10.04
C GLU A 242 5.73 -25.15 -8.95
N THR A 243 4.49 -25.59 -9.12
CA THR A 243 3.75 -26.35 -8.09
C THR A 243 4.52 -27.54 -7.53
N ALA A 244 5.21 -28.28 -8.40
CA ALA A 244 5.99 -29.47 -8.00
C ALA A 244 7.30 -29.16 -7.26
N ARG A 245 7.88 -27.97 -7.47
CA ARG A 245 9.21 -27.61 -6.95
C ARG A 245 9.16 -26.68 -5.74
N ARG A 246 8.07 -25.95 -5.57
CA ARG A 246 7.91 -24.95 -4.50
C ARG A 246 8.16 -25.53 -3.11
N LYS A 247 7.61 -26.70 -2.81
CA LYS A 247 7.83 -27.39 -1.52
C LYS A 247 9.31 -27.64 -1.26
N LYS A 248 10.03 -28.13 -2.27
CA LYS A 248 11.48 -28.39 -2.18
C LYS A 248 12.27 -27.09 -1.98
N PHE A 249 11.89 -26.01 -2.67
CA PHE A 249 12.56 -24.72 -2.53
C PHE A 249 12.31 -24.11 -1.14
N CYS A 250 11.08 -24.12 -0.64
CA CYS A 250 10.77 -23.69 0.72
C CYS A 250 11.51 -24.54 1.78
N ALA A 251 11.62 -25.84 1.59
CA ALA A 251 12.42 -26.70 2.46
C ALA A 251 13.91 -26.30 2.46
N ARG A 252 14.48 -25.96 1.29
CA ARG A 252 15.85 -25.43 1.22
C ARG A 252 16.04 -24.12 1.97
N ILE A 253 15.04 -23.22 1.90
CA ILE A 253 15.08 -21.99 2.70
C ILE A 253 15.07 -22.34 4.20
N ALA A 254 14.18 -23.23 4.62
CA ALA A 254 14.03 -23.58 6.04
C ALA A 254 15.30 -24.25 6.62
N THR A 255 15.88 -25.18 5.90
CA THR A 255 17.00 -26.01 6.41
C THR A 255 18.39 -25.49 6.06
N GLY A 256 18.51 -24.60 5.05
CA GLY A 256 19.81 -24.12 4.59
C GLY A 256 20.35 -22.98 5.43
N ASP A 257 21.68 -22.94 5.57
CA ASP A 257 22.41 -21.82 6.18
C ASP A 257 22.78 -20.81 5.10
N TYR A 258 21.90 -19.83 4.89
CA TYR A 258 22.08 -18.73 3.96
C TYR A 258 22.18 -17.40 4.70
N ASP A 259 23.01 -16.48 4.20
CA ASP A 259 23.06 -15.11 4.71
C ASP A 259 21.85 -14.32 4.23
N ALA A 260 21.43 -14.57 2.99
CA ALA A 260 20.24 -13.97 2.43
C ALA A 260 19.53 -14.87 1.42
N VAL A 261 18.22 -14.75 1.37
CA VAL A 261 17.34 -15.36 0.35
C VAL A 261 16.77 -14.24 -0.50
N ILE A 262 16.96 -14.28 -1.80
CA ILE A 262 16.45 -13.28 -2.75
C ILE A 262 15.31 -13.90 -3.55
N ILE A 263 14.12 -13.28 -3.48
CA ILE A 263 12.88 -13.79 -4.06
C ILE A 263 12.12 -12.67 -4.78
N GLY A 264 11.47 -12.99 -5.88
CA GLY A 264 10.63 -12.02 -6.60
C GLY A 264 9.27 -11.80 -5.93
N HIS A 265 8.66 -10.61 -6.11
CA HIS A 265 7.36 -10.24 -5.56
C HIS A 265 6.28 -11.31 -5.80
N SER A 266 6.12 -11.75 -7.05
CA SER A 266 5.10 -12.76 -7.39
C SER A 266 5.38 -14.16 -6.84
N GLN A 267 6.62 -14.43 -6.48
CA GLN A 267 7.04 -15.68 -5.86
C GLN A 267 6.78 -15.64 -4.35
N PHE A 268 7.09 -14.52 -3.72
CA PHE A 268 6.82 -14.26 -2.31
C PHE A 268 5.33 -14.42 -1.98
N GLU A 269 4.44 -13.92 -2.84
CA GLU A 269 2.99 -14.05 -2.70
C GLU A 269 2.47 -15.50 -2.72
N LYS A 270 3.24 -16.42 -3.25
CA LYS A 270 2.90 -17.84 -3.29
C LYS A 270 3.30 -18.61 -2.03
N ILE A 271 4.03 -17.98 -1.12
CA ILE A 271 4.38 -18.56 0.18
C ILE A 271 3.19 -18.34 1.11
N PRO A 272 2.54 -19.40 1.60
CA PRO A 272 1.39 -19.26 2.48
C PRO A 272 1.83 -18.80 3.88
N VAL A 273 0.98 -18.00 4.52
CA VAL A 273 1.04 -17.72 5.95
C VAL A 273 0.23 -18.78 6.67
N SER A 274 0.61 -19.18 7.89
CA SER A 274 -0.12 -20.19 8.66
C SER A 274 -1.58 -19.82 8.87
N ALA A 275 -2.48 -20.82 8.83
CA ALA A 275 -3.91 -20.60 9.03
C ALA A 275 -4.19 -19.97 10.40
N GLU A 276 -3.49 -20.41 11.43
CA GLU A 276 -3.62 -19.90 12.79
C GLU A 276 -3.26 -18.41 12.88
N ARG A 277 -2.22 -17.98 12.15
CA ARG A 277 -1.82 -16.57 12.11
C ARG A 277 -2.83 -15.73 11.34
N GLN A 278 -3.33 -16.23 10.20
CA GLN A 278 -4.35 -15.56 9.44
C GLN A 278 -5.63 -15.39 10.25
N GLU A 279 -6.09 -16.46 10.93
CA GLU A 279 -7.24 -16.44 11.80
C GLU A 279 -7.08 -15.42 12.93
N ARG A 280 -5.93 -15.42 13.62
CA ARG A 280 -5.64 -14.46 14.70
C ARG A 280 -5.67 -13.01 14.21
N ILE A 281 -5.11 -12.73 13.02
CA ILE A 281 -5.12 -11.38 12.44
C ILE A 281 -6.56 -10.97 12.11
N LEU A 282 -7.34 -11.83 11.49
CA LEU A 282 -8.73 -11.54 11.13
C LEU A 282 -9.60 -11.33 12.38
N THR A 283 -9.44 -12.15 13.41
CA THR A 283 -10.16 -12.02 14.67
C THR A 283 -9.81 -10.68 15.35
N ALA A 284 -8.53 -10.35 15.46
CA ALA A 284 -8.11 -9.08 16.05
C ALA A 284 -8.67 -7.86 15.30
N GLN A 285 -8.73 -7.92 13.97
CA GLN A 285 -9.34 -6.84 13.16
C GLN A 285 -10.85 -6.75 13.37
N ILE A 286 -11.55 -7.88 13.52
CA ILE A 286 -13.00 -7.91 13.82
C ILE A 286 -13.25 -7.28 15.19
N ASP A 287 -12.50 -7.69 16.22
CA ASP A 287 -12.63 -7.19 17.59
C ASP A 287 -12.38 -5.66 17.65
N GLU A 288 -11.36 -5.17 16.93
CA GLU A 288 -11.06 -3.74 16.85
C GLU A 288 -12.24 -2.95 16.22
N ILE A 289 -12.80 -3.46 15.12
CA ILE A 289 -13.95 -2.82 14.46
C ILE A 289 -15.20 -2.89 15.34
N GLU A 290 -15.44 -3.98 16.05
CA GLU A 290 -16.57 -4.12 16.97
C GLU A 290 -16.49 -3.12 18.14
N ASN A 291 -15.31 -2.98 18.73
CA ASN A 291 -15.06 -1.98 19.78
C ASN A 291 -15.28 -0.56 19.25
N ALA A 292 -14.76 -0.25 18.05
CA ALA A 292 -14.97 1.05 17.42
C ALA A 292 -16.47 1.33 17.10
N ILE A 293 -17.22 0.33 16.65
CA ILE A 293 -18.66 0.44 16.43
C ILE A 293 -19.40 0.71 17.76
N ALA A 294 -19.05 0.00 18.83
CA ALA A 294 -19.64 0.16 20.15
C ALA A 294 -19.38 1.57 20.71
N GLU A 295 -18.14 2.05 20.59
CA GLU A 295 -17.75 3.40 21.01
C GLU A 295 -18.51 4.48 20.22
N MET A 296 -18.55 4.39 18.89
CA MET A 296 -19.27 5.34 18.07
C MET A 296 -20.79 5.35 18.31
N LYS A 297 -21.38 4.19 18.59
CA LYS A 297 -22.79 4.10 18.97
C LYS A 297 -23.08 4.78 20.31
N SER A 298 -22.18 4.64 21.30
CA SER A 298 -22.32 5.27 22.62
C SER A 298 -22.20 6.80 22.56
N GLN A 299 -21.40 7.31 21.61
CA GLN A 299 -21.16 8.75 21.41
C GLN A 299 -22.11 9.40 20.40
N ASN A 300 -23.21 8.73 20.00
CA ASN A 300 -24.10 9.19 18.92
C ASN A 300 -23.38 9.52 17.60
N GLY A 301 -22.34 8.76 17.29
CA GLY A 301 -21.51 8.96 16.12
C GLY A 301 -22.25 8.85 14.78
N GLU A 302 -21.61 9.31 13.73
CA GLU A 302 -22.19 9.45 12.39
C GLU A 302 -22.66 8.09 11.84
N ARG A 303 -23.94 7.98 11.51
CA ARG A 303 -24.56 6.73 11.00
C ARG A 303 -23.88 6.17 9.75
N PHE A 304 -23.28 7.04 8.95
CA PHE A 304 -22.52 6.63 7.76
C PHE A 304 -21.28 5.82 8.14
N SER A 305 -20.48 6.32 9.08
CA SER A 305 -19.27 5.65 9.56
C SER A 305 -19.58 4.30 10.19
N ILE A 306 -20.65 4.22 10.99
CA ILE A 306 -21.12 2.96 11.59
C ILE A 306 -21.48 1.93 10.51
N LYS A 307 -22.24 2.33 9.47
CA LYS A 307 -22.61 1.43 8.36
C LYS A 307 -21.38 0.93 7.57
N GLN A 308 -20.38 1.79 7.37
CA GLN A 308 -19.14 1.39 6.70
C GLN A 308 -18.36 0.37 7.53
N MET A 309 -18.24 0.58 8.84
CA MET A 309 -17.60 -0.37 9.74
C MET A 309 -18.32 -1.71 9.78
N GLU A 310 -19.66 -1.71 9.89
CA GLU A 310 -20.47 -2.94 9.85
C GLU A 310 -20.28 -3.71 8.53
N LYS A 311 -20.18 -3.01 7.39
CA LYS A 311 -19.89 -3.63 6.09
C LYS A 311 -18.50 -4.26 6.06
N THR A 312 -17.48 -3.57 6.61
CA THR A 312 -16.11 -4.07 6.69
C THR A 312 -16.05 -5.29 7.59
N ARG A 313 -16.69 -5.25 8.78
CA ARG A 313 -16.79 -6.37 9.71
C ARG A 313 -17.36 -7.62 9.04
N LYS A 314 -18.55 -7.52 8.40
CA LYS A 314 -19.15 -8.64 7.66
C LYS A 314 -18.22 -9.22 6.59
N GLY A 315 -17.45 -8.39 5.91
CA GLY A 315 -16.45 -8.83 4.94
C GLY A 315 -15.30 -9.64 5.56
N LEU A 316 -14.86 -9.26 6.76
CA LEU A 316 -13.83 -9.98 7.51
C LEU A 316 -14.36 -11.29 8.09
N GLU A 317 -15.57 -11.29 8.65
CA GLU A 317 -16.26 -12.49 9.15
C GLU A 317 -16.43 -13.56 8.05
N ALA A 318 -16.88 -13.14 6.86
CA ALA A 318 -17.02 -14.06 5.72
C ALA A 318 -15.67 -14.65 5.28
N ARG A 319 -14.57 -13.88 5.40
CA ARG A 319 -13.22 -14.39 5.13
C ARG A 319 -12.75 -15.37 6.19
N LEU A 320 -13.03 -15.08 7.45
CA LEU A 320 -12.69 -15.95 8.57
C LEU A 320 -13.43 -17.30 8.45
N GLU A 321 -14.71 -17.25 8.13
CA GLU A 321 -15.52 -18.45 7.90
C GLU A 321 -14.98 -19.27 6.72
N LYS A 322 -14.65 -18.63 5.61
CA LYS A 322 -14.01 -19.28 4.47
C LYS A 322 -12.67 -19.91 4.82
N LEU A 323 -11.83 -19.23 5.63
CA LEU A 323 -10.55 -19.77 6.09
C LEU A 323 -10.75 -21.04 6.94
N ARG A 324 -11.74 -21.02 7.85
CA ARG A 324 -12.08 -22.17 8.70
C ARG A 324 -12.68 -23.35 7.91
N ALA A 325 -13.49 -23.05 6.87
CA ALA A 325 -14.10 -24.05 6.02
C ALA A 325 -13.14 -24.69 5.01
N THR A 326 -11.99 -24.05 4.74
CA THR A 326 -10.98 -24.59 3.84
C THR A 326 -10.21 -25.67 4.57
N ASP A 327 -10.51 -26.94 4.23
CA ASP A 327 -9.82 -28.12 4.74
C ASP A 327 -8.30 -27.97 4.54
N ARG A 328 -7.51 -28.24 5.58
CA ARG A 328 -6.05 -28.09 5.65
C ARG A 328 -5.33 -29.12 4.76
N LYS A 329 -5.61 -29.13 3.47
CA LYS A 329 -5.03 -30.10 2.51
C LYS A 329 -3.65 -29.76 1.99
N ASP A 330 -3.15 -28.55 2.24
CA ASP A 330 -1.84 -28.15 1.72
C ASP A 330 -0.74 -28.38 2.77
N ASP A 331 -0.05 -29.48 2.64
CA ASP A 331 1.23 -29.83 3.28
C ASP A 331 2.37 -28.94 2.73
N VAL A 332 2.16 -27.63 2.68
CA VAL A 332 3.13 -26.62 2.19
C VAL A 332 3.73 -25.92 3.39
N ILE A 333 5.09 -25.79 3.36
CA ILE A 333 5.83 -25.04 4.37
C ILE A 333 5.34 -23.59 4.38
N THR A 334 4.88 -23.13 5.53
CA THR A 334 4.40 -21.75 5.73
C THR A 334 5.56 -20.78 5.93
N PHE A 335 5.28 -19.48 5.80
CA PHE A 335 6.30 -18.43 5.98
C PHE A 335 6.99 -18.52 7.35
N GLU A 336 6.24 -18.81 8.39
CA GLU A 336 6.74 -18.96 9.77
C GLU A 336 7.75 -20.10 9.90
N GLN A 337 7.61 -21.15 9.09
CA GLN A 337 8.48 -22.32 9.10
C GLN A 337 9.76 -22.13 8.29
N LEU A 338 9.88 -21.04 7.52
CA LEU A 338 11.08 -20.76 6.73
C LEU A 338 12.30 -20.38 7.58
N GLY A 339 12.09 -19.98 8.84
CA GLY A 339 13.14 -19.51 9.72
C GLY A 339 13.72 -18.15 9.27
N VAL A 340 12.95 -17.36 8.54
CA VAL A 340 13.29 -15.98 8.17
C VAL A 340 12.88 -15.06 9.31
N ASP A 341 13.83 -14.32 9.84
CA ASP A 341 13.65 -13.43 10.99
C ASP A 341 13.75 -11.94 10.61
N ARG A 342 14.22 -11.62 9.41
CA ARG A 342 14.23 -10.26 8.88
C ARG A 342 13.83 -10.21 7.41
N LEU A 343 12.92 -9.27 7.09
CA LEU A 343 12.38 -9.09 5.74
C LEU A 343 12.78 -7.72 5.20
N PHE A 344 13.37 -7.70 4.02
CA PHE A 344 13.67 -6.51 3.25
C PHE A 344 12.83 -6.51 1.97
N VAL A 345 12.09 -5.43 1.73
CA VAL A 345 11.18 -5.32 0.58
C VAL A 345 11.59 -4.14 -0.27
N ASP A 346 12.07 -4.41 -1.48
CA ASP A 346 12.32 -3.39 -2.48
C ASP A 346 11.02 -3.06 -3.21
N GLU A 347 10.84 -1.77 -3.59
CA GLU A 347 9.61 -1.29 -4.23
C GLU A 347 8.35 -1.66 -3.42
N ALA A 348 8.39 -1.41 -2.11
CA ALA A 348 7.34 -1.77 -1.15
C ALA A 348 5.94 -1.21 -1.51
N HIS A 349 5.89 -0.15 -2.35
CA HIS A 349 4.63 0.39 -2.86
C HIS A 349 3.78 -0.64 -3.64
N ALA A 350 4.40 -1.70 -4.18
CA ALA A 350 3.68 -2.81 -4.80
C ALA A 350 2.73 -3.54 -3.83
N PHE A 351 2.99 -3.43 -2.52
CA PHE A 351 2.22 -4.08 -1.45
C PHE A 351 1.23 -3.15 -0.73
N LYS A 352 1.26 -1.83 -0.97
CA LYS A 352 0.45 -0.83 -0.23
C LYS A 352 -1.06 -1.10 -0.17
N ASN A 353 -1.61 -1.80 -1.16
CA ASN A 353 -3.03 -2.13 -1.23
C ASN A 353 -3.33 -3.62 -0.99
N ARG A 354 -2.31 -4.42 -0.61
CA ARG A 354 -2.43 -5.88 -0.51
C ARG A 354 -2.79 -6.36 0.88
N ALA A 355 -2.59 -5.55 1.93
CA ALA A 355 -3.13 -5.84 3.26
C ALA A 355 -4.64 -6.16 3.21
N LYS A 356 -5.38 -5.56 2.26
CA LYS A 356 -6.79 -5.91 1.96
C LYS A 356 -6.98 -7.23 1.20
N ARG A 357 -5.92 -7.89 0.71
CA ARG A 357 -5.97 -9.16 -0.04
C ARG A 357 -5.29 -10.33 0.65
N CYS A 358 -4.38 -10.04 1.58
CA CYS A 358 -3.65 -11.05 2.36
C CYS A 358 -4.20 -11.23 3.78
N ALA A 359 -5.20 -10.43 4.15
CA ALA A 359 -6.00 -10.62 5.36
C ALA A 359 -7.30 -11.32 5.01
#